data_69b0a5457cea0fe36bc35c1bb728f70e
#
_entry.id   69b0a5457cea0fe36bc35c1bb728f70e
#
_cell.length_a   1.000
_cell.length_b   1.000
_cell.length_c   1.000
_cell.angle_alpha   90.00
_cell.angle_beta   90.00
_cell.angle_gamma   90.00
#
_symmetry.space_group_name_H-M   'P 1'
#
loop_
_entity.id
_entity.type
_entity.pdbx_description
1 polymer ?
#
loop_
_entity_poly.entity_id
_entity_poly.type
_entity_poly.pdbx_seq_one_letter_code
_entity_poly.pdbx_strand_id
1 'polypeptide(L)'
;MATLETVATEARPLAAARNRRVVVIVALAALLAAAGVVGVTLLQTRGEHTTIPGAVTTPHEGDPPLRLDFGLDAGAEARALMRAETLYNANHVAQAAAIFARYHSLEARIGLAFATWDEGGLATMQSLAAAHPASGVALLHLGIADYWAGRNADAVAAWEKAARVGADTPYGVRAEDLLHPNLTLLGLPYLVLDFNAPRRIAKLSGAKQLAALARAAAKPDARAKLLYGSALWSLERPLSAERQFEAAAKLAPHDPLARTAAAVGAFTKANPVKAFSRLGPLTGVFPRASVVRFHLGLLLLWSGERQKAVAQLRLAAADQPHSSYAEDAKRLLSRLPGTRSK
;
A
#
# COMPACT_ATOMS: atom_id res chain seq x y z
N MET A 1 63.09 0.68 -20.80
CA MET A 1 61.88 -0.13 -21.02
C MET A 1 61.26 -0.30 -19.64
N ALA A 2 60.26 0.48 -19.34
CA ALA A 2 59.52 0.45 -18.09
C ALA A 2 58.08 0.01 -18.39
N THR A 3 57.69 -1.11 -17.80
CA THR A 3 56.35 -1.71 -17.88
C THR A 3 55.41 -0.98 -16.94
N LEU A 4 54.34 -0.40 -17.50
CA LEU A 4 53.22 0.17 -16.76
C LEU A 4 52.29 -0.96 -16.29
N GLU A 5 52.25 -1.20 -14.98
CA GLU A 5 51.23 -2.01 -14.33
C GLU A 5 49.95 -1.18 -14.21
N THR A 6 48.89 -1.68 -14.83
CA THR A 6 47.54 -1.10 -14.77
C THR A 6 46.86 -1.59 -13.49
N VAL A 7 46.70 -0.71 -12.52
CA VAL A 7 45.91 -0.98 -11.30
C VAL A 7 44.44 -0.90 -11.67
N ALA A 8 43.79 -2.04 -11.79
CA ALA A 8 42.30 -2.12 -11.94
C ALA A 8 41.68 -1.82 -10.57
N THR A 9 41.07 -0.65 -10.45
CA THR A 9 40.27 -0.27 -9.30
C THR A 9 38.97 -1.04 -9.29
N GLU A 10 38.85 -2.01 -8.41
CA GLU A 10 37.54 -2.70 -8.16
C GLU A 10 36.52 -1.71 -7.64
N ALA A 11 35.55 -1.38 -8.50
CA ALA A 11 34.38 -0.61 -8.13
C ALA A 11 33.45 -1.47 -7.23
N ARG A 12 33.34 -1.10 -5.97
CA ARG A 12 32.51 -1.73 -4.94
C ARG A 12 31.01 -1.66 -5.31
N PRO A 13 30.24 -2.74 -5.11
CA PRO A 13 28.79 -2.75 -5.38
C PRO A 13 27.96 -2.17 -4.22
N LEU A 14 28.28 -0.96 -3.77
CA LEU A 14 27.52 -0.25 -2.72
C LEU A 14 26.31 0.54 -3.25
N ALA A 15 26.18 0.69 -4.56
CA ALA A 15 25.14 1.53 -5.18
C ALA A 15 23.75 0.88 -5.19
N ALA A 16 23.63 -0.44 -5.32
CA ALA A 16 22.33 -1.12 -5.51
C ALA A 16 21.49 -1.20 -4.22
N ALA A 17 22.10 -1.37 -3.06
CA ALA A 17 21.40 -1.39 -1.78
C ALA A 17 20.93 0.01 -1.35
N ARG A 18 21.69 1.04 -1.72
CA ARG A 18 21.39 2.46 -1.45
C ARG A 18 20.19 2.95 -2.29
N ASN A 19 20.05 2.50 -3.52
CA ASN A 19 18.96 2.90 -4.40
C ASN A 19 17.60 2.34 -3.98
N ARG A 20 17.50 1.11 -3.44
CA ARG A 20 16.21 0.55 -2.97
C ARG A 20 15.68 1.27 -1.72
N ARG A 21 16.55 1.64 -0.78
CA ARG A 21 16.15 2.41 0.41
C ARG A 21 15.73 3.84 0.04
N VAL A 22 16.37 4.43 -0.95
CA VAL A 22 15.98 5.73 -1.50
C VAL A 22 14.63 5.65 -2.21
N VAL A 23 14.32 4.56 -2.91
CA VAL A 23 13.02 4.35 -3.56
C VAL A 23 11.88 4.23 -2.53
N VAL A 24 12.08 3.50 -1.42
CA VAL A 24 11.06 3.43 -0.35
C VAL A 24 10.84 4.80 0.30
N ILE A 25 11.89 5.58 0.53
CA ILE A 25 11.77 6.90 1.15
C ILE A 25 11.27 7.97 0.17
N VAL A 26 11.61 7.86 -1.12
CA VAL A 26 11.05 8.69 -2.18
C VAL A 26 9.57 8.35 -2.42
N ALA A 27 9.18 7.07 -2.34
CA ALA A 27 7.78 6.64 -2.35
C ALA A 27 7.01 7.19 -1.13
N LEU A 28 7.61 7.23 0.07
CA LEU A 28 7.03 7.89 1.25
C LEU A 28 6.83 9.39 1.04
N ALA A 29 7.79 10.08 0.44
CA ALA A 29 7.70 11.52 0.16
C ALA A 29 6.73 11.83 -1.00
N ALA A 30 6.67 10.97 -2.02
CA ALA A 30 5.74 11.08 -3.13
C ALA A 30 4.30 10.74 -2.69
N LEU A 31 4.11 9.78 -1.76
CA LEU A 31 2.80 9.49 -1.16
C LEU A 31 2.33 10.62 -0.22
N LEU A 32 3.24 11.28 0.49
CA LEU A 32 2.90 12.47 1.28
C LEU A 32 2.48 13.65 0.37
N ALA A 33 3.06 13.76 -0.83
CA ALA A 33 2.69 14.76 -1.83
C ALA A 33 1.40 14.37 -2.59
N ALA A 34 1.23 13.10 -2.95
CA ALA A 34 0.02 12.59 -3.62
C ALA A 34 -1.19 12.53 -2.67
N ALA A 35 -0.98 12.19 -1.38
CA ALA A 35 -2.03 12.30 -0.37
C ALA A 35 -2.43 13.76 -0.13
N GLY A 36 -1.51 14.72 -0.31
CA GLY A 36 -1.82 16.15 -0.31
C GLY A 36 -2.78 16.54 -1.45
N VAL A 37 -2.58 16.02 -2.66
CA VAL A 37 -3.41 16.37 -3.84
C VAL A 37 -4.77 15.65 -3.79
N VAL A 38 -4.81 14.35 -3.48
CA VAL A 38 -6.08 13.61 -3.36
C VAL A 38 -6.82 13.98 -2.07
N GLY A 39 -6.11 14.21 -0.97
CA GLY A 39 -6.69 14.69 0.28
C GLY A 39 -7.21 16.13 0.18
N VAL A 40 -6.57 17.02 -0.60
CA VAL A 40 -7.06 18.37 -0.87
C VAL A 40 -8.30 18.32 -1.76
N THR A 41 -8.37 17.45 -2.75
CA THR A 41 -9.57 17.30 -3.58
C THR A 41 -10.76 16.74 -2.76
N LEU A 42 -10.52 15.78 -1.85
CA LEU A 42 -11.54 15.25 -0.93
C LEU A 42 -11.85 16.23 0.23
N LEU A 43 -10.90 17.09 0.64
CA LEU A 43 -11.11 18.11 1.68
C LEU A 43 -11.72 19.41 1.12
N GLN A 44 -11.50 19.74 -0.16
CA GLN A 44 -12.18 20.87 -0.81
C GLN A 44 -13.65 20.60 -1.06
N THR A 45 -14.07 19.31 -1.18
CA THR A 45 -15.48 18.91 -1.14
C THR A 45 -16.07 18.88 0.29
N ARG A 46 -15.24 19.10 1.34
CA ARG A 46 -15.65 19.15 2.75
C ARG A 46 -16.18 20.52 3.21
N GLY A 47 -16.25 21.50 2.32
CA GLY A 47 -17.01 22.72 2.55
C GLY A 47 -18.49 22.39 2.64
N GLU A 48 -19.02 22.27 3.87
CA GLU A 48 -20.43 22.36 4.19
C GLU A 48 -21.40 21.33 3.61
N HIS A 49 -21.35 20.07 4.04
CA HIS A 49 -22.59 19.27 4.07
C HIS A 49 -22.51 18.26 5.21
N THR A 50 -23.26 18.50 6.26
CA THR A 50 -23.74 17.46 7.18
C THR A 50 -24.66 16.56 6.36
N THR A 51 -24.11 15.58 5.64
CA THR A 51 -24.89 14.65 4.83
C THR A 51 -25.63 13.70 5.77
N ILE A 52 -26.96 13.82 5.76
CA ILE A 52 -27.85 12.83 6.35
C ILE A 52 -27.58 11.51 5.62
N PRO A 53 -27.27 10.39 6.33
CA PRO A 53 -27.10 9.10 5.68
C PRO A 53 -28.33 8.78 4.82
N GLY A 54 -28.13 8.55 3.52
CA GLY A 54 -29.20 8.24 2.57
C GLY A 54 -29.69 9.40 1.70
N ALA A 55 -29.18 10.62 1.87
CA ALA A 55 -29.50 11.71 0.94
C ALA A 55 -28.75 11.49 -0.40
N VAL A 56 -29.48 11.56 -1.50
CA VAL A 56 -28.88 11.64 -2.85
C VAL A 56 -28.19 12.99 -2.95
N THR A 57 -26.89 12.98 -3.20
CA THR A 57 -26.10 14.19 -3.44
C THR A 57 -26.04 14.50 -4.92
N THR A 58 -25.60 15.70 -5.28
CA THR A 58 -25.41 16.06 -6.70
C THR A 58 -24.35 15.12 -7.32
N PRO A 59 -24.58 14.56 -8.52
CA PRO A 59 -23.56 13.81 -9.23
C PRO A 59 -22.29 14.63 -9.44
N HIS A 60 -21.14 13.94 -9.43
CA HIS A 60 -19.85 14.57 -9.73
C HIS A 60 -19.73 14.84 -11.23
N GLU A 61 -19.06 15.92 -11.58
CA GLU A 61 -18.74 16.23 -12.97
C GLU A 61 -17.56 15.37 -13.49
N GLY A 62 -17.59 15.07 -14.78
CA GLY A 62 -16.56 14.29 -15.49
C GLY A 62 -16.62 12.80 -15.20
N ASP A 63 -15.56 12.12 -15.61
CA ASP A 63 -15.47 10.65 -15.51
C ASP A 63 -15.00 10.19 -14.12
N PRO A 64 -15.54 9.07 -13.58
CA PRO A 64 -15.10 8.54 -12.30
C PRO A 64 -13.66 8.01 -12.36
N PRO A 65 -12.87 8.07 -11.27
CA PRO A 65 -11.49 7.59 -11.26
C PRO A 65 -11.42 6.06 -11.41
N LEU A 66 -10.62 5.58 -12.35
CA LEU A 66 -10.38 4.16 -12.58
C LEU A 66 -9.13 3.68 -11.83
N ARG A 67 -9.22 2.51 -11.18
CA ARG A 67 -8.10 1.87 -10.47
C ARG A 67 -8.11 0.37 -10.68
N LEU A 68 -7.26 -0.11 -11.59
CA LEU A 68 -7.04 -1.52 -11.85
C LEU A 68 -5.73 -1.98 -11.20
N ASP A 69 -5.71 -3.19 -10.69
CA ASP A 69 -4.51 -3.80 -10.13
C ASP A 69 -4.31 -5.19 -10.76
N PHE A 70 -3.18 -5.36 -11.41
CA PHE A 70 -2.79 -6.62 -12.06
C PHE A 70 -1.73 -7.37 -11.24
N GLY A 71 -1.35 -6.86 -10.08
CA GLY A 71 -0.38 -7.48 -9.18
C GLY A 71 0.94 -7.76 -9.87
N LEU A 72 1.27 -9.04 -9.98
CA LEU A 72 2.50 -9.53 -10.63
C LEU A 72 2.27 -10.03 -12.06
N ASP A 73 1.07 -9.88 -12.61
CA ASP A 73 0.80 -10.26 -13.99
C ASP A 73 1.51 -9.30 -14.95
N ALA A 74 2.39 -9.88 -15.77
CA ALA A 74 3.13 -9.18 -16.82
C ALA A 74 2.70 -9.68 -18.22
N GLY A 75 1.53 -10.29 -18.35
CA GLY A 75 0.95 -10.73 -19.60
C GLY A 75 0.68 -9.59 -20.58
N ALA A 76 0.41 -9.91 -21.81
CA ALA A 76 0.17 -8.91 -22.86
C ALA A 76 -1.10 -8.09 -22.55
N GLU A 77 -2.16 -8.76 -22.09
CA GLU A 77 -3.40 -8.12 -21.69
C GLU A 77 -3.21 -7.19 -20.48
N ALA A 78 -2.59 -7.68 -19.40
CA ALA A 78 -2.34 -6.85 -18.21
C ALA A 78 -1.56 -5.56 -18.56
N ARG A 79 -0.52 -5.66 -19.39
CA ARG A 79 0.22 -4.48 -19.88
C ARG A 79 -0.63 -3.54 -20.72
N ALA A 80 -1.51 -4.09 -21.57
CA ALA A 80 -2.39 -3.27 -22.38
C ALA A 80 -3.44 -2.54 -21.52
N LEU A 81 -4.02 -3.21 -20.52
CA LEU A 81 -5.00 -2.63 -19.62
C LEU A 81 -4.38 -1.60 -18.67
N MET A 82 -3.16 -1.81 -18.14
CA MET A 82 -2.40 -0.78 -17.40
C MET A 82 -2.15 0.48 -18.22
N ARG A 83 -1.83 0.29 -19.52
CA ARG A 83 -1.67 1.43 -20.44
C ARG A 83 -3.00 2.13 -20.69
N ALA A 84 -4.09 1.37 -20.85
CA ALA A 84 -5.43 1.95 -21.01
C ALA A 84 -5.86 2.74 -19.77
N GLU A 85 -5.64 2.23 -18.57
CA GLU A 85 -5.88 2.95 -17.31
C GLU A 85 -5.06 4.25 -17.24
N THR A 86 -3.78 4.21 -17.62
CA THR A 86 -2.93 5.41 -17.67
C THR A 86 -3.48 6.47 -18.63
N LEU A 87 -3.94 6.06 -19.81
CA LEU A 87 -4.57 6.94 -20.79
C LEU A 87 -5.87 7.52 -20.27
N TYR A 88 -6.70 6.69 -19.66
CA TYR A 88 -7.97 7.10 -19.07
C TYR A 88 -7.76 8.17 -18.00
N ASN A 89 -6.88 7.90 -17.02
CA ASN A 89 -6.58 8.84 -15.93
C ASN A 89 -5.81 10.11 -16.41
N ALA A 90 -5.28 10.10 -17.64
CA ALA A 90 -4.73 11.26 -18.32
C ALA A 90 -5.75 11.98 -19.23
N ASN A 91 -7.03 11.67 -19.10
CA ASN A 91 -8.14 12.22 -19.89
C ASN A 91 -8.09 11.90 -21.41
N HIS A 92 -7.40 10.80 -21.77
CA HIS A 92 -7.41 10.25 -23.13
C HIS A 92 -8.45 9.14 -23.27
N VAL A 93 -9.71 9.43 -22.90
CA VAL A 93 -10.78 8.46 -22.69
C VAL A 93 -11.06 7.61 -23.92
N ALA A 94 -11.16 8.21 -25.13
CA ALA A 94 -11.43 7.47 -26.36
C ALA A 94 -10.30 6.48 -26.70
N GLN A 95 -9.03 6.82 -26.44
CA GLN A 95 -7.91 5.91 -26.66
C GLN A 95 -7.92 4.74 -25.66
N ALA A 96 -8.28 5.03 -24.41
CA ALA A 96 -8.44 4.01 -23.37
C ALA A 96 -9.57 3.05 -23.72
N ALA A 97 -10.75 3.55 -24.12
CA ALA A 97 -11.90 2.76 -24.56
C ALA A 97 -11.54 1.80 -25.70
N ALA A 98 -10.81 2.31 -26.71
CA ALA A 98 -10.35 1.50 -27.83
C ALA A 98 -9.41 0.33 -27.44
N ILE A 99 -8.67 0.46 -26.33
CA ILE A 99 -7.84 -0.63 -25.82
C ILE A 99 -8.70 -1.58 -24.98
N PHE A 100 -9.52 -1.07 -24.04
CA PHE A 100 -10.38 -1.90 -23.21
C PHE A 100 -11.32 -2.78 -24.03
N ALA A 101 -11.89 -2.25 -25.11
CA ALA A 101 -12.80 -2.98 -26.01
C ALA A 101 -12.17 -4.21 -26.70
N ARG A 102 -10.85 -4.36 -26.70
CA ARG A 102 -10.16 -5.52 -27.32
C ARG A 102 -10.14 -6.75 -26.41
N TYR A 103 -10.49 -6.60 -25.13
CA TYR A 103 -10.37 -7.67 -24.14
C TYR A 103 -11.72 -7.93 -23.47
N HIS A 104 -11.86 -9.14 -22.90
CA HIS A 104 -13.12 -9.61 -22.31
C HIS A 104 -13.00 -9.92 -20.82
N SER A 105 -11.82 -9.70 -20.21
CA SER A 105 -11.65 -9.83 -18.77
C SER A 105 -12.57 -8.87 -18.02
N LEU A 106 -12.81 -9.15 -16.75
CA LEU A 106 -13.64 -8.30 -15.92
C LEU A 106 -13.05 -6.90 -15.80
N GLU A 107 -11.74 -6.80 -15.64
CA GLU A 107 -11.00 -5.54 -15.59
C GLU A 107 -11.16 -4.71 -16.87
N ALA A 108 -11.10 -5.36 -18.02
CA ALA A 108 -11.31 -4.69 -19.31
C ALA A 108 -12.75 -4.16 -19.46
N ARG A 109 -13.72 -4.96 -19.05
CA ARG A 109 -15.15 -4.56 -19.08
C ARG A 109 -15.46 -3.42 -18.11
N ILE A 110 -14.84 -3.43 -16.92
CA ILE A 110 -14.91 -2.32 -15.96
C ILE A 110 -14.28 -1.07 -16.57
N GLY A 111 -13.06 -1.19 -17.11
CA GLY A 111 -12.39 -0.07 -17.75
C GLY A 111 -13.19 0.52 -18.91
N LEU A 112 -13.83 -0.33 -19.73
CA LEU A 112 -14.69 0.13 -20.82
C LEU A 112 -15.94 0.86 -20.28
N ALA A 113 -16.61 0.33 -19.25
CA ALA A 113 -17.76 0.97 -18.63
C ALA A 113 -17.46 2.38 -18.09
N PHE A 114 -16.26 2.57 -17.56
CA PHE A 114 -15.80 3.88 -17.11
C PHE A 114 -15.44 4.79 -18.29
N ALA A 115 -14.82 4.26 -19.33
CA ALA A 115 -14.46 5.03 -20.51
C ALA A 115 -15.65 5.34 -21.44
N THR A 116 -16.81 4.76 -21.18
CA THR A 116 -18.10 5.08 -21.81
C THR A 116 -19.11 5.54 -20.76
N TRP A 117 -18.67 6.34 -19.81
CA TRP A 117 -19.46 6.73 -18.64
C TRP A 117 -20.80 7.38 -19.03
N ASP A 118 -20.77 8.33 -19.92
CA ASP A 118 -21.96 9.07 -20.39
C ASP A 118 -22.92 8.21 -21.24
N GLU A 119 -22.45 7.07 -21.73
CA GLU A 119 -23.23 6.11 -22.52
C GLU A 119 -23.89 5.01 -21.69
N GLY A 120 -24.04 5.23 -20.38
CA GLY A 120 -24.67 4.27 -19.46
C GLY A 120 -23.69 3.43 -18.65
N GLY A 121 -22.51 3.97 -18.38
CA GLY A 121 -21.44 3.30 -17.62
C GLY A 121 -21.90 2.83 -16.23
N LEU A 122 -22.71 3.61 -15.52
CA LEU A 122 -23.28 3.20 -14.22
C LEU A 122 -24.12 1.92 -14.33
N ALA A 123 -25.04 1.85 -15.30
CA ALA A 123 -25.89 0.67 -15.49
C ALA A 123 -25.05 -0.57 -15.86
N THR A 124 -24.00 -0.37 -16.67
CA THR A 124 -23.06 -1.42 -17.02
C THR A 124 -22.31 -1.91 -15.78
N MET A 125 -21.83 -1.01 -14.90
CA MET A 125 -21.16 -1.37 -13.65
C MET A 125 -22.08 -2.13 -12.70
N GLN A 126 -23.35 -1.73 -12.58
CA GLN A 126 -24.34 -2.44 -11.77
C GLN A 126 -24.55 -3.87 -12.29
N SER A 127 -24.65 -4.04 -13.60
CA SER A 127 -24.78 -5.36 -14.23
C SER A 127 -23.54 -6.23 -14.00
N LEU A 128 -22.33 -5.64 -14.13
CA LEU A 128 -21.07 -6.34 -13.86
C LEU A 128 -20.96 -6.80 -12.41
N ALA A 129 -21.27 -5.94 -11.46
CA ALA A 129 -21.23 -6.27 -10.04
C ALA A 129 -22.30 -7.30 -9.65
N ALA A 130 -23.48 -7.26 -10.26
CA ALA A 130 -24.52 -8.27 -10.06
C ALA A 130 -24.11 -9.63 -10.61
N ALA A 131 -23.40 -9.67 -11.75
CA ALA A 131 -22.87 -10.90 -12.35
C ALA A 131 -21.66 -11.45 -11.56
N HIS A 132 -20.93 -10.60 -10.83
CA HIS A 132 -19.73 -10.95 -10.09
C HIS A 132 -19.79 -10.54 -8.60
N PRO A 133 -20.77 -11.03 -7.81
CA PRO A 133 -21.09 -10.54 -6.46
C PRO A 133 -20.01 -10.82 -5.41
N ALA A 134 -19.04 -11.67 -5.72
CA ALA A 134 -17.88 -11.99 -4.88
C ALA A 134 -16.56 -11.39 -5.43
N SER A 135 -16.64 -10.48 -6.41
CA SER A 135 -15.46 -9.85 -7.00
C SER A 135 -15.15 -8.52 -6.31
N GLY A 136 -13.99 -8.43 -5.63
CA GLY A 136 -13.53 -7.19 -5.00
C GLY A 136 -13.37 -6.06 -6.03
N VAL A 137 -12.85 -6.35 -7.24
CA VAL A 137 -12.69 -5.33 -8.28
C VAL A 137 -14.04 -4.78 -8.76
N ALA A 138 -15.03 -5.66 -9.00
CA ALA A 138 -16.34 -5.22 -9.45
C ALA A 138 -17.06 -4.38 -8.38
N LEU A 139 -16.99 -4.81 -7.12
CA LEU A 139 -17.67 -4.12 -6.00
C LEU A 139 -16.97 -2.78 -5.66
N LEU A 140 -15.65 -2.72 -5.70
CA LEU A 140 -14.93 -1.45 -5.50
C LEU A 140 -15.36 -0.43 -6.55
N HIS A 141 -15.38 -0.82 -7.83
CA HIS A 141 -15.72 0.09 -8.92
C HIS A 141 -17.21 0.39 -8.98
N LEU A 142 -18.10 -0.52 -8.55
CA LEU A 142 -19.51 -0.18 -8.34
C LEU A 142 -19.65 0.94 -7.32
N GLY A 143 -18.97 0.85 -6.18
CA GLY A 143 -19.03 1.92 -5.17
C GLY A 143 -18.46 3.25 -5.68
N ILE A 144 -17.40 3.24 -6.50
CA ILE A 144 -16.87 4.45 -7.15
C ILE A 144 -17.93 5.02 -8.13
N ALA A 145 -18.56 4.17 -8.92
CA ALA A 145 -19.59 4.56 -9.87
C ALA A 145 -20.84 5.14 -9.17
N ASP A 146 -21.30 4.50 -8.09
CA ASP A 146 -22.43 4.98 -7.29
C ASP A 146 -22.11 6.33 -6.62
N TYR A 147 -20.90 6.48 -6.07
CA TYR A 147 -20.45 7.74 -5.49
C TYR A 147 -20.43 8.87 -6.53
N TRP A 148 -19.92 8.60 -7.72
CA TRP A 148 -19.86 9.56 -8.82
C TRP A 148 -21.25 9.99 -9.28
N ALA A 149 -22.20 9.07 -9.25
CA ALA A 149 -23.60 9.33 -9.54
C ALA A 149 -24.38 9.98 -8.38
N GLY A 150 -23.73 10.38 -7.27
CA GLY A 150 -24.35 10.97 -6.10
C GLY A 150 -25.10 9.98 -5.19
N ARG A 151 -24.90 8.68 -5.36
CA ARG A 151 -25.56 7.60 -4.62
C ARG A 151 -24.70 7.13 -3.44
N ASN A 152 -24.43 8.03 -2.50
CA ASN A 152 -23.43 7.81 -1.44
C ASN A 152 -23.72 6.60 -0.54
N ALA A 153 -24.99 6.31 -0.22
CA ALA A 153 -25.34 5.16 0.60
C ALA A 153 -25.02 3.83 -0.12
N ASP A 154 -25.34 3.76 -1.42
CA ASP A 154 -25.03 2.59 -2.25
C ASP A 154 -23.52 2.41 -2.42
N ALA A 155 -22.79 3.51 -2.60
CA ALA A 155 -21.33 3.51 -2.66
C ALA A 155 -20.69 2.93 -1.39
N VAL A 156 -21.11 3.38 -0.21
CA VAL A 156 -20.63 2.86 1.08
C VAL A 156 -20.95 1.37 1.20
N ALA A 157 -22.17 0.94 0.89
CA ALA A 157 -22.54 -0.47 0.94
C ALA A 157 -21.72 -1.35 0.00
N ALA A 158 -21.42 -0.85 -1.22
CA ALA A 158 -20.58 -1.55 -2.19
C ALA A 158 -19.13 -1.65 -1.70
N TRP A 159 -18.55 -0.57 -1.13
CA TRP A 159 -17.19 -0.59 -0.57
C TRP A 159 -17.07 -1.49 0.67
N GLU A 160 -18.05 -1.48 1.58
CA GLU A 160 -18.08 -2.43 2.70
C GLU A 160 -18.09 -3.89 2.22
N LYS A 161 -18.85 -4.18 1.17
CA LYS A 161 -18.85 -5.50 0.57
C LYS A 161 -17.50 -5.82 -0.11
N ALA A 162 -16.90 -4.86 -0.83
CA ALA A 162 -15.59 -4.98 -1.46
C ALA A 162 -14.51 -5.27 -0.42
N ALA A 163 -14.50 -4.54 0.70
CA ALA A 163 -13.57 -4.74 1.81
C ALA A 163 -13.69 -6.14 2.41
N ARG A 164 -14.92 -6.66 2.58
CA ARG A 164 -15.13 -8.02 3.12
C ARG A 164 -14.70 -9.12 2.15
N VAL A 165 -15.14 -9.08 0.89
CA VAL A 165 -14.85 -10.15 -0.08
C VAL A 165 -13.43 -10.07 -0.61
N GLY A 166 -12.88 -8.87 -0.70
CA GLY A 166 -11.52 -8.58 -1.15
C GLY A 166 -10.50 -8.40 -0.02
N ALA A 167 -10.78 -8.85 1.20
CA ALA A 167 -9.97 -8.53 2.39
C ALA A 167 -8.48 -8.89 2.29
N ASP A 168 -8.10 -9.78 1.37
CA ASP A 168 -6.70 -10.15 1.10
C ASP A 168 -6.29 -9.74 -0.33
N THR A 169 -6.74 -8.59 -0.79
CA THR A 169 -6.47 -8.06 -2.14
C THR A 169 -6.30 -6.54 -2.11
N PRO A 170 -5.62 -5.96 -3.11
CA PRO A 170 -5.52 -4.51 -3.27
C PRO A 170 -6.88 -3.80 -3.34
N TYR A 171 -7.89 -4.45 -3.87
CA TYR A 171 -9.24 -3.88 -3.97
C TYR A 171 -9.92 -3.74 -2.61
N GLY A 172 -9.72 -4.71 -1.70
CA GLY A 172 -10.18 -4.62 -0.32
C GLY A 172 -9.48 -3.52 0.47
N VAL A 173 -8.15 -3.41 0.32
CA VAL A 173 -7.36 -2.34 0.94
C VAL A 173 -7.82 -0.97 0.43
N ARG A 174 -8.11 -0.85 -0.86
CA ARG A 174 -8.60 0.39 -1.46
C ARG A 174 -10.03 0.73 -0.98
N ALA A 175 -10.89 -0.26 -0.83
CA ALA A 175 -12.22 -0.06 -0.26
C ALA A 175 -12.14 0.47 1.18
N GLU A 176 -11.23 -0.09 2.00
CA GLU A 176 -10.93 0.43 3.34
C GLU A 176 -10.41 1.87 3.32
N ASP A 177 -9.63 2.27 2.30
CA ASP A 177 -9.18 3.65 2.13
C ASP A 177 -10.37 4.61 1.94
N LEU A 178 -11.35 4.22 1.13
CA LEU A 178 -12.54 5.02 0.83
C LEU A 178 -13.51 5.10 2.02
N LEU A 179 -13.65 4.00 2.78
CA LEU A 179 -14.48 3.94 3.98
C LEU A 179 -13.90 4.74 5.15
N HIS A 180 -12.58 4.92 5.20
CA HIS A 180 -11.88 5.58 6.31
C HIS A 180 -11.05 6.80 5.85
N PRO A 181 -11.68 7.83 5.25
CA PRO A 181 -10.98 9.01 4.71
C PRO A 181 -10.30 9.88 5.78
N ASN A 182 -10.57 9.63 7.05
CA ASN A 182 -9.93 10.33 8.18
C ASN A 182 -8.47 9.87 8.42
N LEU A 183 -8.08 8.70 7.90
CA LEU A 183 -6.71 8.24 7.98
C LEU A 183 -5.90 8.90 6.86
N THR A 184 -4.79 9.54 7.24
CA THR A 184 -4.06 10.46 6.37
C THR A 184 -3.30 9.79 5.23
N LEU A 185 -2.99 8.50 5.35
CA LEU A 185 -2.22 7.78 4.36
C LEU A 185 -3.03 6.61 3.77
N LEU A 186 -2.89 6.42 2.46
CA LEU A 186 -3.53 5.34 1.72
C LEU A 186 -2.77 4.02 1.87
N GLY A 187 -3.47 2.91 1.65
CA GLY A 187 -2.88 1.57 1.67
C GLY A 187 -2.56 1.06 3.07
N LEU A 188 -1.50 0.29 3.16
CA LEU A 188 -1.04 -0.36 4.39
C LEU A 188 0.20 0.35 4.98
N PRO A 189 0.38 0.36 6.32
CA PRO A 189 1.57 0.90 6.95
C PRO A 189 2.84 0.23 6.44
N TYR A 190 3.94 0.98 6.28
CA TYR A 190 5.20 0.40 5.85
C TYR A 190 5.77 -0.54 6.93
N LEU A 191 6.18 -1.73 6.49
CA LEU A 191 7.00 -2.64 7.25
C LEU A 191 8.38 -2.71 6.60
N VAL A 192 9.41 -2.29 7.34
CA VAL A 192 10.79 -2.26 6.89
C VAL A 192 11.56 -3.38 7.56
N LEU A 193 12.23 -4.22 6.77
CA LEU A 193 13.16 -5.23 7.25
C LEU A 193 14.60 -4.72 7.12
N ASP A 194 15.45 -5.01 8.12
CA ASP A 194 16.88 -4.64 8.12
C ASP A 194 17.74 -5.63 7.33
N PHE A 195 17.15 -6.62 6.72
CA PHE A 195 17.83 -7.61 5.89
C PHE A 195 17.11 -7.82 4.55
N ASN A 196 17.84 -8.39 3.59
CA ASN A 196 17.33 -8.65 2.25
C ASN A 196 17.14 -10.15 2.01
N ALA A 197 16.37 -10.48 0.98
CA ALA A 197 16.29 -11.85 0.48
C ALA A 197 17.66 -12.34 0.00
N PRO A 198 17.98 -13.64 0.16
CA PRO A 198 19.18 -14.24 -0.38
C PRO A 198 19.37 -13.88 -1.86
N ARG A 199 20.61 -13.65 -2.30
CA ARG A 199 20.94 -13.18 -3.67
C ARG A 199 20.26 -14.01 -4.77
N ARG A 200 20.17 -15.34 -4.60
CA ARG A 200 19.51 -16.26 -5.54
C ARG A 200 18.02 -15.95 -5.70
N ILE A 201 17.34 -15.50 -4.65
CA ILE A 201 15.92 -15.12 -4.69
C ILE A 201 15.78 -13.66 -5.15
N ALA A 202 16.65 -12.78 -4.69
CA ALA A 202 16.63 -11.36 -5.04
C ALA A 202 16.86 -11.09 -6.54
N LYS A 203 17.50 -12.02 -7.26
CA LYS A 203 17.69 -11.94 -8.72
C LYS A 203 16.44 -12.32 -9.53
N LEU A 204 15.49 -13.01 -8.91
CA LEU A 204 14.22 -13.34 -9.54
C LEU A 204 13.31 -12.12 -9.52
N SER A 205 12.35 -12.08 -10.44
CA SER A 205 11.37 -10.99 -10.55
C SER A 205 9.94 -11.53 -10.49
N GLY A 206 9.01 -10.66 -10.10
CA GLY A 206 7.59 -10.91 -10.14
C GLY A 206 7.17 -12.22 -9.46
N ALA A 207 6.34 -12.97 -10.13
CA ALA A 207 5.77 -14.22 -9.60
C ALA A 207 6.83 -15.27 -9.24
N LYS A 208 7.96 -15.33 -9.98
CA LYS A 208 9.06 -16.28 -9.67
C LYS A 208 9.72 -15.96 -8.32
N GLN A 209 9.92 -14.69 -8.03
CA GLN A 209 10.46 -14.25 -6.73
C GLN A 209 9.48 -14.57 -5.60
N LEU A 210 8.20 -14.24 -5.76
CA LEU A 210 7.18 -14.52 -4.76
C LEU A 210 7.07 -16.02 -4.48
N ALA A 211 7.04 -16.88 -5.53
CA ALA A 211 7.01 -18.33 -5.38
C ALA A 211 8.26 -18.88 -4.68
N ALA A 212 9.44 -18.32 -4.91
CA ALA A 212 10.67 -18.71 -4.22
C ALA A 212 10.64 -18.31 -2.74
N LEU A 213 10.11 -17.13 -2.41
CA LEU A 213 9.91 -16.69 -1.02
C LEU A 213 8.88 -17.60 -0.31
N ALA A 214 7.78 -17.94 -0.97
CA ALA A 214 6.77 -18.85 -0.42
C ALA A 214 7.37 -20.23 -0.08
N ARG A 215 8.17 -20.82 -0.99
CA ARG A 215 8.87 -22.08 -0.73
C ARG A 215 9.86 -22.00 0.43
N ALA A 216 10.56 -20.89 0.57
CA ALA A 216 11.46 -20.68 1.70
C ALA A 216 10.67 -20.57 3.03
N ALA A 217 9.57 -19.82 3.03
CA ALA A 217 8.69 -19.62 4.17
C ALA A 217 7.89 -20.87 4.59
N ALA A 218 7.79 -21.91 3.75
CA ALA A 218 7.19 -23.18 4.12
C ALA A 218 7.97 -23.91 5.23
N LYS A 219 9.26 -23.59 5.38
CA LYS A 219 10.12 -24.11 6.45
C LYS A 219 9.93 -23.31 7.75
N PRO A 220 10.30 -23.88 8.93
CA PRO A 220 10.25 -23.17 10.21
C PRO A 220 11.43 -22.18 10.35
N ASP A 221 11.44 -21.18 9.49
CA ASP A 221 12.44 -20.11 9.43
C ASP A 221 11.75 -18.75 9.57
N ALA A 222 11.95 -18.07 10.69
CA ALA A 222 11.33 -16.80 10.99
C ALA A 222 11.71 -15.71 9.96
N ARG A 223 13.00 -15.67 9.52
CA ARG A 223 13.45 -14.67 8.52
C ARG A 223 12.80 -14.91 7.15
N ALA A 224 12.68 -16.17 6.73
CA ALA A 224 12.00 -16.50 5.49
C ALA A 224 10.52 -16.10 5.53
N LYS A 225 9.84 -16.33 6.67
CA LYS A 225 8.45 -15.88 6.87
C LYS A 225 8.31 -14.37 6.86
N LEU A 226 9.23 -13.63 7.49
CA LEU A 226 9.24 -12.17 7.44
C LEU A 226 9.42 -11.65 6.01
N LEU A 227 10.34 -12.24 5.22
CA LEU A 227 10.55 -11.86 3.82
C LEU A 227 9.31 -12.13 2.96
N TYR A 228 8.70 -13.30 3.12
CA TYR A 228 7.50 -13.65 2.36
C TYR A 228 6.30 -12.78 2.80
N GLY A 229 6.10 -12.60 4.10
CA GLY A 229 5.07 -11.72 4.64
C GLY A 229 5.24 -10.28 4.18
N SER A 230 6.47 -9.74 4.16
CA SER A 230 6.74 -8.40 3.65
C SER A 230 6.45 -8.27 2.15
N ALA A 231 6.73 -9.31 1.35
CA ALA A 231 6.38 -9.33 -0.07
C ALA A 231 4.86 -9.34 -0.28
N LEU A 232 4.13 -10.14 0.51
CA LEU A 232 2.66 -10.17 0.49
C LEU A 232 2.06 -8.82 0.92
N TRP A 233 2.62 -8.21 1.97
CA TRP A 233 2.22 -6.89 2.45
C TRP A 233 2.40 -5.80 1.39
N SER A 234 3.52 -5.84 0.67
CA SER A 234 3.78 -4.92 -0.45
C SER A 234 2.88 -5.15 -1.67
N LEU A 235 2.26 -6.32 -1.77
CA LEU A 235 1.24 -6.66 -2.76
C LEU A 235 -0.18 -6.43 -2.23
N GLU A 236 -0.32 -5.71 -1.12
CA GLU A 236 -1.60 -5.42 -0.48
C GLU A 236 -2.43 -6.68 -0.21
N ARG A 237 -1.76 -7.75 0.28
CA ARG A 237 -2.36 -9.01 0.74
C ARG A 237 -2.25 -9.15 2.25
N PRO A 238 -2.99 -8.32 3.02
CA PRO A 238 -2.76 -8.14 4.45
C PRO A 238 -3.01 -9.41 5.29
N LEU A 239 -4.07 -10.18 4.98
CA LEU A 239 -4.37 -11.38 5.76
C LEU A 239 -3.33 -12.49 5.55
N SER A 240 -2.84 -12.64 4.32
CA SER A 240 -1.77 -13.59 4.01
C SER A 240 -0.44 -13.15 4.65
N ALA A 241 -0.16 -11.85 4.66
CA ALA A 241 1.03 -11.29 5.31
C ALA A 241 0.96 -11.43 6.84
N GLU A 242 -0.18 -11.10 7.49
CA GLU A 242 -0.39 -11.23 8.93
C GLU A 242 -0.09 -12.67 9.39
N ARG A 243 -0.60 -13.69 8.66
CA ARG A 243 -0.31 -15.11 8.95
C ARG A 243 1.19 -15.41 8.95
N GLN A 244 1.95 -14.84 8.01
CA GLN A 244 3.40 -15.06 7.96
C GLN A 244 4.12 -14.34 9.10
N PHE A 245 3.72 -13.12 9.43
CA PHE A 245 4.31 -12.35 10.53
C PHE A 245 4.02 -12.99 11.90
N GLU A 246 2.80 -13.47 12.12
CA GLU A 246 2.47 -14.19 13.35
C GLU A 246 3.25 -15.51 13.47
N ALA A 247 3.39 -16.25 12.36
CA ALA A 247 4.20 -17.46 12.36
C ALA A 247 5.70 -17.15 12.61
N ALA A 248 6.23 -16.04 12.09
CA ALA A 248 7.59 -15.61 12.39
C ALA A 248 7.76 -15.25 13.88
N ALA A 249 6.82 -14.52 14.46
CA ALA A 249 6.85 -14.14 15.87
C ALA A 249 6.73 -15.35 16.80
N LYS A 250 5.98 -16.40 16.43
CA LYS A 250 5.92 -17.66 17.17
C LYS A 250 7.25 -18.43 17.14
N LEU A 251 7.96 -18.40 16.00
CA LEU A 251 9.28 -19.04 15.87
C LEU A 251 10.41 -18.27 16.55
N ALA A 252 10.27 -16.94 16.65
CA ALA A 252 11.27 -16.06 17.24
C ALA A 252 10.61 -15.07 18.24
N PRO A 253 10.12 -15.57 19.41
CA PRO A 253 9.33 -14.75 20.34
C PRO A 253 10.16 -13.64 21.03
N HIS A 254 11.49 -13.75 21.03
CA HIS A 254 12.41 -12.75 21.58
C HIS A 254 13.02 -11.83 20.51
N ASP A 255 12.67 -12.00 19.24
CA ASP A 255 13.12 -11.11 18.17
C ASP A 255 12.20 -9.88 18.10
N PRO A 256 12.70 -8.66 18.37
CA PRO A 256 11.91 -7.45 18.32
C PRO A 256 11.33 -7.17 16.92
N LEU A 257 12.04 -7.55 15.85
CA LEU A 257 11.54 -7.37 14.48
C LEU A 257 10.37 -8.30 14.18
N ALA A 258 10.45 -9.59 14.54
CA ALA A 258 9.36 -10.54 14.33
C ALA A 258 8.10 -10.14 15.10
N ARG A 259 8.26 -9.70 16.37
CA ARG A 259 7.16 -9.20 17.19
C ARG A 259 6.55 -7.90 16.62
N THR A 260 7.40 -7.00 16.13
CA THR A 260 6.97 -5.75 15.49
C THR A 260 6.19 -6.05 14.20
N ALA A 261 6.68 -6.96 13.36
CA ALA A 261 6.00 -7.35 12.13
C ALA A 261 4.61 -7.93 12.39
N ALA A 262 4.47 -8.82 13.40
CA ALA A 262 3.18 -9.36 13.81
C ALA A 262 2.23 -8.28 14.35
N ALA A 263 2.74 -7.26 15.05
CA ALA A 263 1.93 -6.16 15.53
C ALA A 263 1.47 -5.23 14.38
N VAL A 264 2.37 -4.87 13.46
CA VAL A 264 2.06 -4.05 12.28
C VAL A 264 1.12 -4.80 11.33
N GLY A 265 1.34 -6.10 11.11
CA GLY A 265 0.50 -6.95 10.26
C GLY A 265 -0.94 -7.07 10.74
N ALA A 266 -1.21 -6.77 12.01
CA ALA A 266 -2.56 -6.75 12.56
C ALA A 266 -3.32 -5.43 12.29
N PHE A 267 -2.71 -4.48 11.57
CA PHE A 267 -3.33 -3.20 11.24
C PHE A 267 -4.45 -3.38 10.22
N THR A 268 -5.60 -2.78 10.53
CA THR A 268 -6.68 -2.50 9.57
C THR A 268 -7.18 -1.08 9.80
N LYS A 269 -7.69 -0.43 8.76
CA LYS A 269 -8.24 0.93 8.90
C LYS A 269 -9.54 0.94 9.72
N ALA A 270 -10.32 -0.12 9.62
CA ALA A 270 -11.51 -0.32 10.45
C ALA A 270 -11.17 -0.47 11.94
N ASN A 271 -10.01 -1.04 12.30
CA ASN A 271 -9.60 -1.22 13.68
C ASN A 271 -8.08 -1.04 13.88
N PRO A 272 -7.57 0.19 13.80
CA PRO A 272 -6.14 0.46 13.99
C PRO A 272 -5.69 0.17 15.44
N VAL A 273 -6.61 0.19 16.40
CA VAL A 273 -6.33 -0.10 17.82
C VAL A 273 -5.73 -1.49 17.98
N LYS A 274 -6.10 -2.47 17.17
CA LYS A 274 -5.54 -3.83 17.20
C LYS A 274 -4.01 -3.84 17.01
N ALA A 275 -3.49 -3.04 16.09
CA ALA A 275 -2.04 -2.91 15.88
C ALA A 275 -1.37 -2.12 17.00
N PHE A 276 -1.96 -1.02 17.46
CA PHE A 276 -1.42 -0.21 18.55
C PHE A 276 -1.34 -0.96 19.86
N SER A 277 -2.37 -1.74 20.23
CA SER A 277 -2.40 -2.55 21.45
C SER A 277 -1.35 -3.67 21.47
N ARG A 278 -0.89 -4.12 20.28
CA ARG A 278 0.20 -5.10 20.15
C ARG A 278 1.58 -4.43 20.10
N LEU A 279 1.70 -3.30 19.37
CA LEU A 279 3.00 -2.65 19.13
C LEU A 279 3.43 -1.77 20.31
N GLY A 280 2.52 -1.02 20.94
CA GLY A 280 2.83 -0.13 22.05
C GLY A 280 3.55 -0.82 23.22
N PRO A 281 3.05 -1.94 23.76
CA PRO A 281 3.70 -2.67 24.86
C PRO A 281 5.10 -3.18 24.51
N LEU A 282 5.42 -3.41 23.23
CA LEU A 282 6.77 -3.84 22.83
C LEU A 282 7.84 -2.80 23.14
N THR A 283 7.48 -1.53 23.30
CA THR A 283 8.43 -0.49 23.74
C THR A 283 8.92 -0.69 25.15
N GLY A 284 8.15 -1.37 26.02
CA GLY A 284 8.57 -1.79 27.36
C GLY A 284 9.30 -3.12 27.36
N VAL A 285 8.88 -4.06 26.48
CA VAL A 285 9.55 -5.38 26.34
C VAL A 285 10.93 -5.25 25.70
N PHE A 286 11.07 -4.34 24.74
CA PHE A 286 12.31 -4.08 24.00
C PHE A 286 12.67 -2.57 24.08
N PRO A 287 13.05 -2.05 25.24
CA PRO A 287 13.11 -0.60 25.47
C PRO A 287 14.14 0.13 24.61
N ARG A 288 15.16 -0.57 24.12
CA ARG A 288 16.22 -0.02 23.24
C ARG A 288 16.15 -0.49 21.80
N ALA A 289 15.07 -1.16 21.37
CA ALA A 289 14.97 -1.64 20.01
C ALA A 289 14.44 -0.54 19.08
N SER A 290 15.32 0.07 18.30
CA SER A 290 14.96 1.10 17.31
C SER A 290 13.88 0.64 16.34
N VAL A 291 13.83 -0.65 15.99
CA VAL A 291 12.81 -1.25 15.11
C VAL A 291 11.39 -1.04 15.65
N VAL A 292 11.18 -1.24 16.96
CA VAL A 292 9.87 -1.06 17.62
C VAL A 292 9.43 0.39 17.56
N ARG A 293 10.32 1.30 17.98
CA ARG A 293 10.07 2.74 17.99
C ARG A 293 9.83 3.31 16.59
N PHE A 294 10.62 2.85 15.62
CA PHE A 294 10.51 3.26 14.23
C PHE A 294 9.12 2.90 13.65
N HIS A 295 8.71 1.63 13.79
CA HIS A 295 7.42 1.20 13.26
C HIS A 295 6.23 1.77 14.03
N LEU A 296 6.35 2.01 15.34
CA LEU A 296 5.35 2.75 16.09
C LEU A 296 5.22 4.19 15.56
N GLY A 297 6.34 4.84 15.26
CA GLY A 297 6.34 6.15 14.61
C GLY A 297 5.67 6.14 13.24
N LEU A 298 5.93 5.13 12.40
CA LEU A 298 5.27 4.98 11.11
C LEU A 298 3.76 4.77 11.26
N LEU A 299 3.34 3.90 12.17
CA LEU A 299 1.93 3.62 12.42
C LEU A 299 1.17 4.86 12.92
N LEU A 300 1.80 5.65 13.79
CA LEU A 300 1.25 6.93 14.26
C LEU A 300 1.11 7.95 13.12
N LEU A 301 2.04 7.97 12.14
CA LEU A 301 1.89 8.79 10.94
C LEU A 301 0.67 8.36 10.11
N TRP A 302 0.45 7.05 9.95
CA TRP A 302 -0.73 6.51 9.25
C TRP A 302 -2.04 6.94 9.90
N SER A 303 -2.04 7.06 11.22
CA SER A 303 -3.22 7.48 11.99
C SER A 303 -3.34 8.99 12.17
N GLY A 304 -2.47 9.80 11.53
CA GLY A 304 -2.49 11.26 11.64
C GLY A 304 -1.87 11.82 12.92
N GLU A 305 -1.38 10.98 13.84
CA GLU A 305 -0.83 11.33 15.15
C GLU A 305 0.61 11.85 15.05
N ARG A 306 0.80 12.91 14.26
CA ARG A 306 2.12 13.41 13.84
C ARG A 306 3.06 13.74 14.99
N GLN A 307 2.58 14.41 16.04
CA GLN A 307 3.45 14.81 17.18
C GLN A 307 3.96 13.58 17.92
N LYS A 308 3.10 12.60 18.17
CA LYS A 308 3.47 11.33 18.79
C LYS A 308 4.42 10.53 17.90
N ALA A 309 4.20 10.55 16.58
CA ALA A 309 5.08 9.92 15.61
C ALA A 309 6.50 10.49 15.65
N VAL A 310 6.63 11.83 15.63
CA VAL A 310 7.93 12.51 15.74
C VAL A 310 8.65 12.13 17.03
N ALA A 311 7.94 12.04 18.16
CA ALA A 311 8.53 11.63 19.43
C ALA A 311 9.10 10.19 19.35
N GLN A 312 8.34 9.23 18.78
CA GLN A 312 8.82 7.85 18.62
C GLN A 312 9.99 7.74 17.62
N LEU A 313 9.96 8.49 16.53
CA LEU A 313 11.05 8.52 15.56
C LEU A 313 12.34 9.10 16.14
N ARG A 314 12.26 10.14 17.02
CA ARG A 314 13.43 10.67 17.74
C ARG A 314 14.02 9.62 18.66
N LEU A 315 13.20 8.87 19.40
CA LEU A 315 13.66 7.75 20.23
C LEU A 315 14.28 6.64 19.38
N ALA A 316 13.68 6.27 18.24
CA ALA A 316 14.26 5.30 17.32
C ALA A 316 15.64 5.72 16.83
N ALA A 317 15.84 7.02 16.56
CA ALA A 317 17.13 7.57 16.12
C ALA A 317 18.19 7.56 17.23
N ALA A 318 17.77 7.60 18.51
CA ALA A 318 18.66 7.66 19.67
C ALA A 318 19.02 6.28 20.26
N ASP A 319 18.06 5.32 20.29
CA ASP A 319 18.20 4.06 21.02
C ASP A 319 19.30 3.14 20.45
N GLN A 320 19.40 3.05 19.12
CA GLN A 320 20.44 2.30 18.41
C GLN A 320 21.01 3.13 17.25
N PRO A 321 21.85 4.13 17.52
CA PRO A 321 22.22 5.19 16.56
C PRO A 321 22.82 4.70 15.23
N HIS A 322 23.40 3.48 15.22
CA HIS A 322 24.03 2.85 14.06
C HIS A 322 23.12 1.82 13.36
N SER A 323 21.90 1.60 13.84
CA SER A 323 20.95 0.71 13.18
C SER A 323 20.38 1.36 11.92
N SER A 324 19.97 0.53 10.95
CA SER A 324 19.28 1.01 9.76
C SER A 324 17.99 1.76 10.10
N TYR A 325 17.28 1.33 11.15
CA TYR A 325 16.05 1.97 11.62
C TYR A 325 16.30 3.37 12.19
N ALA A 326 17.42 3.56 12.91
CA ALA A 326 17.81 4.88 13.40
C ALA A 326 18.14 5.83 12.25
N GLU A 327 18.85 5.36 11.24
CA GLU A 327 19.16 6.16 10.05
C GLU A 327 17.89 6.48 9.24
N ASP A 328 16.97 5.52 9.09
CA ASP A 328 15.69 5.74 8.43
C ASP A 328 14.83 6.73 9.22
N ALA A 329 14.82 6.65 10.55
CA ALA A 329 14.14 7.61 11.41
C ALA A 329 14.68 9.03 11.26
N LYS A 330 16.01 9.20 11.25
CA LYS A 330 16.68 10.50 11.00
C LYS A 330 16.28 11.07 9.63
N ARG A 331 16.31 10.24 8.58
CA ARG A 331 15.90 10.65 7.23
C ARG A 331 14.43 11.06 7.16
N LEU A 332 13.55 10.33 7.81
CA LEU A 332 12.13 10.66 7.85
C LEU A 332 11.88 11.96 8.61
N LEU A 333 12.50 12.13 9.79
CA LEU A 333 12.42 13.37 10.58
C LEU A 333 12.88 14.59 9.79
N SER A 334 13.96 14.49 9.00
CA SER A 334 14.45 15.62 8.19
C SER A 334 13.49 16.06 7.09
N ARG A 335 12.54 15.21 6.70
CA ARG A 335 11.54 15.48 5.65
C ARG A 335 10.18 15.91 6.18
N LEU A 336 9.89 15.61 7.45
CA LEU A 336 8.62 16.04 8.05
C LEU A 336 8.64 17.55 8.29
N PRO A 337 7.66 18.31 7.79
CA PRO A 337 7.60 19.76 8.02
C PRO A 337 7.61 20.09 9.51
N GLY A 338 8.34 21.14 9.93
CA GLY A 338 8.38 21.62 11.31
C GLY A 338 9.19 20.77 12.32
N THR A 339 10.00 19.81 11.84
CA THR A 339 10.87 18.99 12.71
C THR A 339 12.33 19.44 12.72
N ARG A 340 12.72 20.43 11.89
CA ARG A 340 14.05 21.03 11.97
C ARG A 340 14.20 21.66 13.36
N SER A 341 15.07 21.09 14.20
CA SER A 341 15.54 21.76 15.40
C SER A 341 16.15 23.08 14.99
N LYS A 342 15.68 24.18 15.62
CA LYS A 342 16.40 25.45 15.63
C LYS A 342 17.78 25.26 16.25
#